data_b82d5c9bb8167622fe3bc1e880f03abd
#
_entry.id   b82d5c9bb8167622fe3bc1e880f03abd
#
_cell.length_a   1.000
_cell.length_b   1.000
_cell.length_c   1.000
_cell.angle_alpha   90.00
_cell.angle_beta   90.00
_cell.angle_gamma   90.00
#
_symmetry.space_group_name_H-M   'P 1'
#
loop_
_entity.id
_entity.type
_entity.pdbx_description
1 polymer ?
#
loop_
_entity_poly.entity_id
_entity_poly.type
_entity_poly.pdbx_seq_one_letter_code
_entity_poly.pdbx_strand_id
1 'polypeptide(L)'
;MTDDESDSTWLPLAIAEYVDRDEQLLSQLEGLLVLSGGRGELVTPAEIANRTDVSVAATTDTFRQLSQTDAVTRESFRTSVEDSPYRINVEVCRRVFETARYAARSVNAYEARQPPATEATPLVTFPADPAFDEVSPTSFGMSWLMPTLTRQIKRSNTTITLVAPFFERDGFAHLEDVLLAAMERGVYMRIISRYLTDTDSYNYSVLKSFAERADERNLDRSLLRCVDYTRWSTGTPSTQRRQDGATPAFTLHAKIMLFDDKAAYVGSANVTDYGFEHYLETGVLLEGPPVEGFVDLVSFLLNSEAATTVSLID
;
A
#
# COMPACT_ATOMS: atom_id res chain seq x y z
N MET A 1 48.43 -4.93 5.61
CA MET A 1 47.74 -4.72 6.87
C MET A 1 46.64 -3.70 6.54
N THR A 2 45.37 -3.97 6.39
CA THR A 2 44.48 -4.97 6.93
C THR A 2 43.11 -4.80 6.25
N ASP A 3 42.76 -5.61 5.28
CA ASP A 3 41.41 -5.64 4.66
C ASP A 3 40.56 -6.83 5.16
N ASP A 4 41.02 -7.53 6.20
CA ASP A 4 40.46 -8.83 6.63
C ASP A 4 39.52 -8.75 7.85
N GLU A 5 39.41 -7.58 8.51
CA GLU A 5 38.54 -7.43 9.70
C GLU A 5 37.11 -6.99 9.38
N SER A 6 36.84 -6.45 8.19
CA SER A 6 35.49 -5.96 7.84
C SER A 6 34.51 -7.07 7.42
N ASP A 7 35.02 -8.20 6.92
CA ASP A 7 34.20 -9.26 6.37
C ASP A 7 33.59 -10.17 7.45
N SER A 8 34.24 -10.29 8.63
CA SER A 8 33.76 -11.17 9.70
C SER A 8 32.53 -10.63 10.48
N THR A 9 32.27 -9.34 10.39
CA THR A 9 31.20 -8.68 11.16
C THR A 9 29.79 -9.00 10.60
N TRP A 10 29.68 -9.34 9.31
CA TRP A 10 28.40 -9.65 8.65
C TRP A 10 27.98 -11.11 8.73
N LEU A 11 28.89 -12.01 9.04
CA LEU A 11 28.64 -13.47 9.07
C LEU A 11 27.49 -13.88 10.00
N PRO A 12 27.40 -13.39 11.25
CA PRO A 12 26.28 -13.74 12.12
C PRO A 12 24.94 -13.22 11.63
N LEU A 13 24.92 -12.04 11.02
CA LEU A 13 23.70 -11.49 10.43
C LEU A 13 23.27 -12.30 9.20
N ALA A 14 24.21 -12.68 8.33
CA ALA A 14 23.91 -13.53 7.18
C ALA A 14 23.30 -14.89 7.61
N ILE A 15 23.81 -15.51 8.71
CA ILE A 15 23.22 -16.72 9.27
C ILE A 15 21.79 -16.46 9.73
N ALA A 16 21.52 -15.32 10.37
CA ALA A 16 20.18 -14.98 10.81
C ALA A 16 19.23 -14.76 9.60
N GLU A 17 19.70 -14.12 8.55
CA GLU A 17 18.91 -13.87 7.32
C GLU A 17 18.47 -15.16 6.59
N TYR A 18 19.28 -16.23 6.62
CA TYR A 18 18.90 -17.51 6.00
C TYR A 18 17.70 -18.20 6.66
N VAL A 19 17.32 -17.76 7.85
CA VAL A 19 16.14 -18.25 8.59
C VAL A 19 15.17 -17.11 8.91
N ASP A 20 15.12 -16.08 8.06
CA ASP A 20 14.24 -14.93 8.19
C ASP A 20 14.34 -14.24 9.56
N ARG A 21 15.51 -14.31 10.20
CA ARG A 21 15.79 -13.77 11.54
C ARG A 21 14.89 -14.35 12.64
N ASP A 22 14.37 -15.57 12.43
CA ASP A 22 13.58 -16.28 13.41
C ASP A 22 14.47 -16.88 14.50
N GLU A 23 14.33 -16.40 15.73
CA GLU A 23 15.11 -16.85 16.89
C GLU A 23 14.85 -18.30 17.26
N GLN A 24 13.65 -18.84 16.98
CA GLN A 24 13.32 -20.23 17.25
C GLN A 24 14.07 -21.15 16.28
N LEU A 25 14.11 -20.81 14.99
CA LEU A 25 14.85 -21.56 13.98
C LEU A 25 16.37 -21.51 14.24
N LEU A 26 16.90 -20.32 14.59
CA LEU A 26 18.31 -20.20 15.02
C LEU A 26 18.62 -21.10 16.23
N SER A 27 17.72 -21.19 17.21
CA SER A 27 17.89 -22.03 18.40
C SER A 27 17.78 -23.50 18.08
N GLN A 28 16.93 -23.92 17.15
CA GLN A 28 16.84 -25.31 16.67
C GLN A 28 18.14 -25.74 16.00
N LEU A 29 18.67 -24.91 15.08
CA LEU A 29 19.94 -25.18 14.39
C LEU A 29 21.10 -25.30 15.38
N GLU A 30 21.26 -24.30 16.26
CA GLU A 30 22.30 -24.34 17.29
C GLU A 30 22.19 -25.58 18.18
N GLY A 31 20.98 -25.87 18.68
CA GLY A 31 20.76 -27.01 19.59
C GLY A 31 21.20 -28.33 18.98
N LEU A 32 20.85 -28.58 17.71
CA LEU A 32 21.27 -29.83 17.03
C LEU A 32 22.76 -29.86 16.74
N LEU A 33 23.37 -28.75 16.29
CA LEU A 33 24.81 -28.69 16.04
C LEU A 33 25.61 -28.89 17.32
N VAL A 34 25.25 -28.19 18.40
CA VAL A 34 25.91 -28.34 19.71
C VAL A 34 25.75 -29.74 20.27
N LEU A 35 24.57 -30.36 20.14
CA LEU A 35 24.34 -31.73 20.61
C LEU A 35 25.21 -32.75 19.85
N SER A 36 25.23 -32.66 18.52
CA SER A 36 26.01 -33.59 17.67
C SER A 36 27.52 -33.38 17.89
N GLY A 37 27.97 -32.10 17.94
CA GLY A 37 29.37 -31.75 18.23
C GLY A 37 29.82 -32.23 19.60
N GLY A 38 28.97 -32.11 20.64
CA GLY A 38 29.24 -32.61 21.99
C GLY A 38 29.41 -34.13 22.07
N ARG A 39 28.82 -34.88 21.12
CA ARG A 39 28.98 -36.33 20.97
C ARG A 39 30.11 -36.74 20.04
N GLY A 40 30.78 -35.76 19.40
CA GLY A 40 31.80 -36.01 18.39
C GLY A 40 31.25 -36.60 17.08
N GLU A 41 29.94 -36.47 16.83
CA GLU A 41 29.27 -36.92 15.63
C GLU A 41 29.60 -35.97 14.47
N LEU A 42 29.81 -36.55 13.27
CA LEU A 42 29.83 -35.80 12.03
C LEU A 42 28.40 -35.63 11.54
N VAL A 43 28.05 -34.47 11.02
CA VAL A 43 26.70 -34.18 10.51
C VAL A 43 26.77 -33.60 9.11
N THR A 44 25.71 -33.79 8.32
CA THR A 44 25.56 -33.10 7.02
C THR A 44 24.48 -32.04 7.13
N PRO A 45 24.55 -30.97 6.29
CA PRO A 45 23.47 -29.98 6.20
C PRO A 45 22.09 -30.63 5.97
N ALA A 46 22.02 -31.65 5.09
CA ALA A 46 20.77 -32.35 4.81
C ALA A 46 20.19 -33.06 6.03
N GLU A 47 21.05 -33.73 6.87
CA GLU A 47 20.63 -34.36 8.11
C GLU A 47 20.09 -33.33 9.14
N ILE A 48 20.73 -32.17 9.25
CA ILE A 48 20.28 -31.11 10.16
C ILE A 48 18.94 -30.54 9.66
N ALA A 49 18.81 -30.27 8.36
CA ALA A 49 17.56 -29.76 7.75
C ALA A 49 16.39 -30.73 8.01
N ASN A 50 16.60 -32.04 7.86
CA ASN A 50 15.57 -33.05 8.12
C ASN A 50 15.12 -33.16 9.59
N ARG A 51 15.85 -32.54 10.52
CA ARG A 51 15.56 -32.53 11.96
C ARG A 51 15.13 -31.14 12.49
N THR A 52 15.00 -30.17 11.62
CA THR A 52 14.58 -28.80 11.92
C THR A 52 13.46 -28.37 10.95
N ASP A 53 12.85 -27.23 11.22
CA ASP A 53 11.92 -26.58 10.28
C ASP A 53 12.65 -25.69 9.25
N VAL A 54 13.98 -25.82 9.14
CA VAL A 54 14.82 -25.04 8.23
C VAL A 54 15.03 -25.80 6.92
N SER A 55 14.90 -25.13 5.79
CA SER A 55 15.10 -25.74 4.47
C SER A 55 16.54 -26.23 4.28
N VAL A 56 16.74 -27.25 3.41
CA VAL A 56 18.07 -27.74 3.05
C VAL A 56 18.96 -26.64 2.49
N ALA A 57 18.40 -25.76 1.67
CA ALA A 57 19.14 -24.63 1.09
C ALA A 57 19.66 -23.68 2.19
N ALA A 58 18.77 -23.21 3.08
CA ALA A 58 19.13 -22.32 4.18
C ALA A 58 20.13 -22.97 5.15
N THR A 59 19.96 -24.26 5.45
CA THR A 59 20.91 -25.02 6.26
C THR A 59 22.27 -25.13 5.59
N THR A 60 22.29 -25.41 4.28
CA THR A 60 23.55 -25.50 3.49
C THR A 60 24.29 -24.17 3.46
N ASP A 61 23.57 -23.05 3.27
CA ASP A 61 24.16 -21.71 3.29
C ASP A 61 24.66 -21.34 4.69
N THR A 62 23.93 -21.72 5.75
CA THR A 62 24.39 -21.62 7.13
C THR A 62 25.73 -22.35 7.35
N PHE A 63 25.85 -23.58 6.88
CA PHE A 63 27.11 -24.33 7.01
C PHE A 63 28.28 -23.70 6.23
N ARG A 64 28.00 -23.10 5.06
CA ARG A 64 29.02 -22.33 4.33
C ARG A 64 29.55 -21.16 5.16
N GLN A 65 28.66 -20.43 5.82
CA GLN A 65 29.06 -19.31 6.66
C GLN A 65 29.77 -19.80 7.95
N LEU A 66 29.26 -20.82 8.62
CA LEU A 66 29.89 -21.40 9.80
C LEU A 66 31.30 -21.91 9.51
N SER A 67 31.56 -22.40 8.27
CA SER A 67 32.90 -22.84 7.86
C SER A 67 33.92 -21.70 7.77
N GLN A 68 33.46 -20.47 7.56
CA GLN A 68 34.33 -19.29 7.54
C GLN A 68 34.74 -18.82 8.96
N THR A 69 34.04 -19.29 9.99
CA THR A 69 34.30 -18.95 11.40
C THR A 69 34.99 -20.07 12.17
N ASP A 70 35.36 -21.14 11.53
CA ASP A 70 35.85 -22.40 12.17
C ASP A 70 34.81 -23.04 13.12
N ALA A 71 33.56 -22.63 13.05
CA ALA A 71 32.47 -23.27 13.81
C ALA A 71 32.16 -24.67 13.31
N VAL A 72 32.35 -24.91 12.02
CA VAL A 72 32.27 -26.21 11.37
C VAL A 72 33.45 -26.44 10.42
N THR A 73 33.96 -27.65 10.34
CA THR A 73 35.02 -28.03 9.41
C THR A 73 34.55 -29.14 8.52
N ARG A 74 34.65 -28.97 7.21
CA ARG A 74 34.26 -29.96 6.21
C ARG A 74 35.30 -31.06 6.13
N GLU A 75 34.88 -32.30 6.35
CA GLU A 75 35.78 -33.46 6.37
C GLU A 75 35.98 -34.12 5.00
N SER A 76 35.07 -33.87 4.04
CA SER A 76 35.18 -34.43 2.69
C SER A 76 34.73 -33.45 1.63
N PHE A 77 35.50 -33.31 0.54
CA PHE A 77 35.16 -32.49 -0.63
C PHE A 77 34.74 -33.32 -1.85
N ARG A 78 34.46 -34.62 -1.65
CA ARG A 78 34.08 -35.55 -2.72
C ARG A 78 32.58 -35.58 -2.98
N THR A 79 31.78 -35.02 -2.09
CA THR A 79 30.32 -34.94 -2.16
C THR A 79 29.88 -33.50 -2.31
N SER A 80 28.59 -33.27 -2.58
CA SER A 80 27.98 -31.91 -2.55
C SER A 80 28.18 -31.26 -1.17
N VAL A 81 27.98 -29.96 -1.07
CA VAL A 81 28.08 -29.26 0.24
C VAL A 81 27.03 -29.78 1.20
N GLU A 82 25.80 -30.03 0.73
CA GLU A 82 24.65 -30.48 1.50
C GLU A 82 24.83 -31.93 2.09
N ASP A 83 25.57 -32.78 1.35
CA ASP A 83 25.83 -34.19 1.75
C ASP A 83 27.21 -34.42 2.35
N SER A 84 27.99 -33.36 2.49
CA SER A 84 29.33 -33.47 3.07
C SER A 84 29.25 -33.59 4.60
N PRO A 85 30.06 -34.47 5.22
CA PRO A 85 30.18 -34.51 6.66
C PRO A 85 31.00 -33.33 7.20
N TYR A 86 30.52 -32.74 8.26
CA TYR A 86 31.17 -31.65 8.98
C TYR A 86 31.41 -32.01 10.44
N ARG A 87 32.56 -31.62 10.92
CA ARG A 87 32.92 -31.62 12.35
C ARG A 87 32.53 -30.30 12.96
N ILE A 88 31.93 -30.33 14.14
CA ILE A 88 31.43 -29.16 14.84
C ILE A 88 32.41 -28.72 15.94
N ASN A 89 32.80 -27.47 15.95
CA ASN A 89 33.42 -26.81 17.09
C ASN A 89 32.34 -26.19 17.96
N VAL A 90 31.97 -26.86 19.05
CA VAL A 90 30.83 -26.51 19.90
C VAL A 90 30.96 -25.08 20.48
N GLU A 91 32.16 -24.70 20.92
CA GLU A 91 32.38 -23.37 21.53
C GLU A 91 32.22 -22.24 20.53
N VAL A 92 32.85 -22.38 19.36
CA VAL A 92 32.76 -21.39 18.31
C VAL A 92 31.33 -21.32 17.74
N CYS A 93 30.70 -22.48 17.54
CA CYS A 93 29.32 -22.58 17.08
C CYS A 93 28.35 -21.79 17.99
N ARG A 94 28.40 -22.01 19.31
CA ARG A 94 27.57 -21.29 20.29
C ARG A 94 27.77 -19.78 20.20
N ARG A 95 29.00 -19.31 20.13
CA ARG A 95 29.32 -17.87 20.05
C ARG A 95 28.76 -17.24 18.77
N VAL A 96 28.90 -17.94 17.64
CA VAL A 96 28.37 -17.46 16.36
C VAL A 96 26.84 -17.35 16.40
N PHE A 97 26.13 -18.38 16.92
CA PHE A 97 24.67 -18.34 17.01
C PHE A 97 24.16 -17.34 18.06
N GLU A 98 24.87 -17.13 19.16
CA GLU A 98 24.56 -16.06 20.12
C GLU A 98 24.63 -14.68 19.46
N THR A 99 25.68 -14.42 18.68
CA THR A 99 25.83 -13.17 17.93
C THR A 99 24.77 -13.04 16.84
N ALA A 100 24.43 -14.13 16.14
CA ALA A 100 23.36 -14.15 15.12
C ALA A 100 21.99 -13.80 15.72
N ARG A 101 21.64 -14.37 16.89
CA ARG A 101 20.39 -14.00 17.59
C ARG A 101 20.40 -12.54 18.06
N TYR A 102 21.52 -12.04 18.56
CA TYR A 102 21.65 -10.64 18.94
C TYR A 102 21.43 -9.72 17.72
N ALA A 103 22.05 -10.05 16.57
CA ALA A 103 21.89 -9.32 15.33
C ALA A 103 20.43 -9.37 14.86
N ALA A 104 19.79 -10.55 14.83
CA ALA A 104 18.39 -10.73 14.48
C ALA A 104 17.47 -9.84 15.34
N ARG A 105 17.62 -9.89 16.66
CA ARG A 105 16.85 -9.05 17.60
C ARG A 105 17.04 -7.57 17.36
N SER A 106 18.29 -7.15 17.11
CA SER A 106 18.60 -5.73 16.88
C SER A 106 17.98 -5.21 15.61
N VAL A 107 18.03 -5.98 14.51
CA VAL A 107 17.42 -5.61 13.23
C VAL A 107 15.89 -5.63 13.34
N ASN A 108 15.30 -6.67 13.91
CA ASN A 108 13.85 -6.77 14.11
C ASN A 108 13.32 -5.63 15.00
N ALA A 109 14.05 -5.28 16.08
CA ALA A 109 13.69 -4.15 16.94
C ALA A 109 13.85 -2.79 16.25
N TYR A 110 14.81 -2.65 15.36
CA TYR A 110 14.97 -1.45 14.54
C TYR A 110 13.82 -1.32 13.54
N GLU A 111 13.53 -2.39 12.78
CA GLU A 111 12.44 -2.41 11.79
C GLU A 111 11.07 -2.19 12.45
N ALA A 112 10.83 -2.77 13.62
CA ALA A 112 9.59 -2.54 14.37
C ALA A 112 9.39 -1.09 14.85
N ARG A 113 10.46 -0.30 14.91
CA ARG A 113 10.41 1.13 15.26
C ARG A 113 10.32 2.04 14.03
N GLN A 114 10.57 1.50 12.85
CA GLN A 114 10.41 2.28 11.63
C GLN A 114 8.92 2.54 11.40
N PRO A 115 8.55 3.74 10.99
CA PRO A 115 7.19 3.97 10.53
C PRO A 115 6.90 3.00 9.37
N PRO A 116 5.65 2.56 9.22
CA PRO A 116 5.28 1.69 8.10
C PRO A 116 5.74 2.33 6.79
N ALA A 117 6.23 1.49 5.88
CA ALA A 117 6.76 1.96 4.61
C ALA A 117 5.69 2.76 3.85
N THR A 118 6.12 3.86 3.23
CA THR A 118 5.28 4.57 2.27
C THR A 118 5.35 3.84 0.95
N GLU A 119 4.20 3.39 0.46
CA GLU A 119 4.07 2.90 -0.90
C GLU A 119 3.48 3.99 -1.77
N ALA A 120 4.10 4.23 -2.93
CA ALA A 120 3.64 5.19 -3.91
C ALA A 120 3.60 4.52 -5.28
N THR A 121 2.40 4.30 -5.81
CA THR A 121 2.20 3.73 -7.14
C THR A 121 1.85 4.84 -8.11
N PRO A 122 2.73 5.20 -9.06
CA PRO A 122 2.42 6.16 -10.11
C PRO A 122 1.33 5.63 -11.04
N LEU A 123 0.37 6.49 -11.40
CA LEU A 123 -0.77 6.14 -12.24
C LEU A 123 -0.83 7.03 -13.47
N VAL A 124 -1.34 6.47 -14.57
CA VAL A 124 -1.51 7.20 -15.82
C VAL A 124 -2.76 6.74 -16.58
N THR A 125 -3.38 7.66 -17.29
CA THR A 125 -4.32 7.40 -18.39
C THR A 125 -3.69 7.90 -19.67
N PHE A 126 -3.65 7.08 -20.72
CA PHE A 126 -3.29 7.55 -22.05
C PHE A 126 -4.55 7.80 -22.85
N PRO A 127 -4.57 8.86 -23.69
CA PRO A 127 -5.66 9.09 -24.61
C PRO A 127 -5.89 7.89 -25.54
N ALA A 128 -7.14 7.64 -25.91
CA ALA A 128 -7.50 6.68 -26.93
C ALA A 128 -7.13 7.24 -28.33
N ASP A 129 -5.84 7.25 -28.65
CA ASP A 129 -5.26 7.78 -29.88
C ASP A 129 -4.20 6.81 -30.41
N PRO A 130 -4.11 6.57 -31.73
CA PRO A 130 -3.11 5.65 -32.33
C PRO A 130 -1.65 5.92 -31.91
N ALA A 131 -1.32 7.15 -31.50
CA ALA A 131 0.01 7.48 -30.99
C ALA A 131 0.36 6.73 -29.69
N PHE A 132 -0.64 6.20 -28.97
CA PHE A 132 -0.47 5.51 -27.69
C PHE A 132 -0.81 4.02 -27.75
N ASP A 133 -1.23 3.47 -28.92
CA ASP A 133 -1.68 2.07 -29.05
C ASP A 133 -0.62 1.04 -28.58
N GLU A 134 0.66 1.34 -28.77
CA GLU A 134 1.78 0.47 -28.36
C GLU A 134 2.38 0.87 -27.00
N VAL A 135 1.81 1.87 -26.32
CA VAL A 135 2.36 2.41 -25.07
C VAL A 135 1.73 1.71 -23.87
N SER A 136 2.56 1.12 -23.02
CA SER A 136 2.12 0.52 -21.75
C SER A 136 2.61 1.36 -20.56
N PRO A 137 1.78 1.60 -19.54
CA PRO A 137 2.20 2.25 -18.30
C PRO A 137 3.42 1.57 -17.67
N THR A 138 3.53 0.24 -17.78
CA THR A 138 4.63 -0.53 -17.22
C THR A 138 5.99 -0.16 -17.82
N SER A 139 6.03 0.36 -19.05
CA SER A 139 7.26 0.87 -19.67
C SER A 139 7.84 2.08 -18.92
N PHE A 140 7.04 2.75 -18.11
CA PHE A 140 7.41 3.89 -17.28
C PHE A 140 7.39 3.58 -15.77
N GLY A 141 7.25 2.31 -15.38
CA GLY A 141 7.06 1.94 -13.97
C GLY A 141 5.73 2.41 -13.38
N MET A 142 4.71 2.64 -14.21
CA MET A 142 3.41 3.14 -13.83
C MET A 142 2.32 2.06 -13.94
N SER A 143 1.15 2.34 -13.40
CA SER A 143 -0.06 1.51 -13.51
C SER A 143 -1.20 2.29 -14.17
N TRP A 144 -2.14 1.55 -14.75
CA TRP A 144 -3.38 2.17 -15.28
C TRP A 144 -4.21 2.79 -14.16
N LEU A 145 -4.67 4.04 -14.38
CA LEU A 145 -5.47 4.81 -13.42
C LEU A 145 -6.79 4.08 -13.11
N MET A 146 -7.66 3.90 -14.08
CA MET A 146 -9.01 3.36 -13.85
C MET A 146 -9.05 1.96 -13.26
N PRO A 147 -8.28 0.97 -13.77
CA PRO A 147 -8.21 -0.36 -13.14
C PRO A 147 -7.73 -0.30 -11.69
N THR A 148 -6.83 0.62 -11.35
CA THR A 148 -6.32 0.79 -9.99
C THR A 148 -7.39 1.38 -9.07
N LEU A 149 -8.08 2.46 -9.47
CA LEU A 149 -9.17 3.05 -8.71
C LEU A 149 -10.31 2.06 -8.49
N THR A 150 -10.73 1.36 -9.55
CA THR A 150 -11.77 0.31 -9.48
C THR A 150 -11.39 -0.79 -8.48
N ARG A 151 -10.13 -1.21 -8.45
CA ARG A 151 -9.63 -2.21 -7.51
C ARG A 151 -9.68 -1.69 -6.06
N GLN A 152 -9.32 -0.42 -5.82
CA GLN A 152 -9.39 0.17 -4.47
C GLN A 152 -10.84 0.30 -4.00
N ILE A 153 -11.77 0.76 -4.84
CA ILE A 153 -13.21 0.80 -4.51
C ILE A 153 -13.74 -0.60 -4.14
N LYS A 154 -13.38 -1.64 -4.91
CA LYS A 154 -13.79 -3.02 -4.64
C LYS A 154 -13.23 -3.57 -3.32
N ARG A 155 -12.05 -3.12 -2.90
CA ARG A 155 -11.38 -3.55 -1.66
C ARG A 155 -11.86 -2.78 -0.43
N SER A 156 -12.44 -1.60 -0.61
CA SER A 156 -12.91 -0.78 0.49
C SER A 156 -14.06 -1.45 1.26
N ASN A 157 -13.99 -1.38 2.59
CA ASN A 157 -14.92 -2.04 3.50
C ASN A 157 -15.61 -1.09 4.47
N THR A 158 -15.10 0.13 4.65
CA THR A 158 -15.63 1.10 5.63
C THR A 158 -16.03 2.41 4.99
N THR A 159 -15.13 3.10 4.31
CA THR A 159 -15.40 4.43 3.74
C THR A 159 -14.71 4.63 2.40
N ILE A 160 -15.39 5.36 1.51
CA ILE A 160 -14.81 5.93 0.30
C ILE A 160 -15.11 7.42 0.30
N THR A 161 -14.10 8.26 0.08
CA THR A 161 -14.27 9.70 -0.07
C THR A 161 -13.82 10.14 -1.45
N LEU A 162 -14.69 10.83 -2.17
CA LEU A 162 -14.40 11.46 -3.45
C LEU A 162 -14.35 12.98 -3.26
N VAL A 163 -13.23 13.59 -3.61
CA VAL A 163 -13.06 15.05 -3.61
C VAL A 163 -12.73 15.46 -5.04
N ALA A 164 -13.69 16.04 -5.74
CA ALA A 164 -13.51 16.41 -7.13
C ALA A 164 -14.31 17.67 -7.49
N PRO A 165 -13.74 18.57 -8.31
CA PRO A 165 -14.40 19.81 -8.70
C PRO A 165 -15.46 19.60 -9.77
N PHE A 166 -15.36 18.54 -10.55
CA PHE A 166 -16.23 18.24 -11.69
C PHE A 166 -16.61 16.76 -11.72
N PHE A 167 -17.90 16.55 -11.94
CA PHE A 167 -18.49 15.25 -12.23
C PHE A 167 -19.23 15.36 -13.56
N GLU A 168 -18.93 14.51 -14.52
CA GLU A 168 -19.69 14.34 -15.75
C GLU A 168 -20.39 13.00 -15.75
N ARG A 169 -21.55 12.93 -16.42
CA ARG A 169 -22.36 11.71 -16.46
C ARG A 169 -21.58 10.51 -16.99
N ASP A 170 -20.94 10.67 -18.15
CA ASP A 170 -20.24 9.58 -18.82
C ASP A 170 -18.98 9.17 -18.04
N GLY A 171 -18.21 10.16 -17.56
CA GLY A 171 -17.06 9.87 -16.69
C GLY A 171 -17.43 9.24 -15.36
N PHE A 172 -18.52 9.69 -14.72
CA PHE A 172 -18.98 9.10 -13.48
C PHE A 172 -19.51 7.67 -13.67
N ALA A 173 -20.09 7.36 -14.84
CA ALA A 173 -20.59 6.02 -15.18
C ALA A 173 -19.49 4.96 -15.10
N HIS A 174 -18.21 5.28 -15.34
CA HIS A 174 -17.10 4.35 -15.18
C HIS A 174 -16.91 3.87 -13.72
N LEU A 175 -17.33 4.67 -12.74
CA LEU A 175 -17.21 4.35 -11.32
C LEU A 175 -18.55 3.96 -10.67
N GLU A 176 -19.68 4.35 -11.27
CA GLU A 176 -21.00 4.31 -10.64
C GLU A 176 -21.37 2.91 -10.13
N ASP A 177 -21.27 1.88 -10.98
CA ASP A 177 -21.67 0.53 -10.58
C ASP A 177 -20.77 -0.07 -9.48
N VAL A 178 -19.47 0.25 -9.49
CA VAL A 178 -18.56 -0.25 -8.43
C VAL A 178 -18.75 0.52 -7.12
N LEU A 179 -19.16 1.80 -7.18
CA LEU A 179 -19.53 2.60 -6.02
C LEU A 179 -20.85 2.12 -5.41
N LEU A 180 -21.88 1.87 -6.23
CA LEU A 180 -23.13 1.28 -5.78
C LEU A 180 -22.91 -0.09 -5.13
N ALA A 181 -22.09 -0.95 -5.75
CA ALA A 181 -21.72 -2.24 -5.16
C ALA A 181 -20.92 -2.08 -3.83
N ALA A 182 -20.17 -1.00 -3.65
CA ALA A 182 -19.55 -0.71 -2.37
C ALA A 182 -20.59 -0.30 -1.31
N MET A 183 -21.60 0.51 -1.66
CA MET A 183 -22.70 0.84 -0.77
C MET A 183 -23.56 -0.40 -0.41
N GLU A 184 -23.77 -1.34 -1.34
CA GLU A 184 -24.43 -2.63 -1.06
C GLU A 184 -23.69 -3.44 0.02
N ARG A 185 -22.36 -3.28 0.13
CA ARG A 185 -21.54 -3.89 1.20
C ARG A 185 -21.56 -3.10 2.51
N GLY A 186 -22.23 -1.95 2.56
CA GLY A 186 -22.31 -1.07 3.74
C GLY A 186 -21.17 -0.05 3.81
N VAL A 187 -20.44 0.18 2.72
CA VAL A 187 -19.37 1.19 2.68
C VAL A 187 -19.98 2.59 2.67
N TYR A 188 -19.52 3.45 3.59
CA TYR A 188 -19.95 4.83 3.69
C TYR A 188 -19.30 5.70 2.62
N MET A 189 -20.10 6.41 1.84
CA MET A 189 -19.66 7.26 0.73
C MET A 189 -19.70 8.73 1.12
N ARG A 190 -18.59 9.43 0.99
CA ARG A 190 -18.49 10.90 1.14
C ARG A 190 -18.11 11.51 -0.21
N ILE A 191 -18.87 12.46 -0.68
CA ILE A 191 -18.57 13.18 -1.92
C ILE A 191 -18.49 14.68 -1.60
N ILE A 192 -17.33 15.27 -1.83
CA ILE A 192 -17.09 16.70 -1.65
C ILE A 192 -16.86 17.33 -3.02
N SER A 193 -17.71 18.25 -3.40
CA SER A 193 -17.62 18.92 -4.70
C SER A 193 -17.99 20.39 -4.56
N ARG A 194 -18.08 21.08 -5.66
CA ARG A 194 -18.51 22.46 -5.73
C ARG A 194 -19.86 22.60 -6.42
N TYR A 195 -20.58 23.67 -6.10
CA TYR A 195 -21.87 24.03 -6.70
C TYR A 195 -22.98 22.99 -6.48
N LEU A 196 -22.91 22.19 -5.42
CA LEU A 196 -23.99 21.23 -5.13
C LEU A 196 -25.23 21.87 -4.50
N THR A 197 -25.11 23.08 -3.95
CA THR A 197 -26.24 23.89 -3.48
C THR A 197 -26.97 24.59 -4.63
N ASP A 198 -26.41 24.56 -5.84
CA ASP A 198 -27.04 25.05 -7.07
C ASP A 198 -27.64 23.84 -7.82
N THR A 199 -28.98 23.68 -7.73
CA THR A 199 -29.71 22.57 -8.35
C THR A 199 -29.63 22.54 -9.88
N ASP A 200 -29.27 23.65 -10.50
CA ASP A 200 -29.05 23.77 -11.95
C ASP A 200 -27.61 23.40 -12.34
N SER A 201 -26.74 23.11 -11.36
CA SER A 201 -25.37 22.76 -11.64
C SER A 201 -25.28 21.33 -12.20
N TYR A 202 -24.28 21.15 -13.07
CA TYR A 202 -24.01 19.83 -13.67
C TYR A 202 -23.62 18.80 -12.61
N ASN A 203 -22.77 19.20 -11.63
CA ASN A 203 -22.38 18.33 -10.52
C ASN A 203 -23.59 17.84 -9.72
N TYR A 204 -24.54 18.75 -9.40
CA TYR A 204 -25.76 18.37 -8.69
C TYR A 204 -26.57 17.35 -9.48
N SER A 205 -26.78 17.58 -10.79
CA SER A 205 -27.56 16.68 -11.65
C SER A 205 -26.96 15.26 -11.69
N VAL A 206 -25.64 15.14 -11.83
CA VAL A 206 -24.96 13.83 -11.88
C VAL A 206 -25.09 13.11 -10.54
N LEU A 207 -24.80 13.80 -9.44
CA LEU A 207 -24.84 13.16 -8.11
C LEU A 207 -26.27 12.87 -7.65
N LYS A 208 -27.25 13.66 -8.07
CA LYS A 208 -28.68 13.37 -7.87
C LYS A 208 -29.06 12.06 -8.57
N SER A 209 -28.68 11.91 -9.84
CA SER A 209 -28.94 10.66 -10.58
C SER A 209 -28.31 9.45 -9.89
N PHE A 210 -27.11 9.57 -9.35
CA PHE A 210 -26.46 8.51 -8.57
C PHE A 210 -27.26 8.16 -7.30
N ALA A 211 -27.69 9.18 -6.55
CA ALA A 211 -28.49 8.97 -5.35
C ALA A 211 -29.85 8.33 -5.67
N GLU A 212 -30.51 8.73 -6.77
CA GLU A 212 -31.76 8.09 -7.26
C GLU A 212 -31.53 6.62 -7.61
N ARG A 213 -30.41 6.27 -8.29
CA ARG A 213 -30.06 4.85 -8.56
C ARG A 213 -29.75 4.06 -7.31
N ALA A 214 -29.11 4.67 -6.30
CA ALA A 214 -28.92 4.04 -4.99
C ALA A 214 -30.29 3.72 -4.33
N ASP A 215 -31.24 4.66 -4.41
CA ASP A 215 -32.59 4.50 -3.87
C ASP A 215 -33.38 3.40 -4.63
N GLU A 216 -33.30 3.37 -5.95
CA GLU A 216 -33.88 2.30 -6.79
C GLU A 216 -33.37 0.90 -6.42
N ARG A 217 -32.13 0.80 -5.96
CA ARG A 217 -31.51 -0.43 -5.44
C ARG A 217 -31.83 -0.69 -3.96
N ASN A 218 -32.65 0.15 -3.32
CA ASN A 218 -32.96 0.11 -1.90
C ASN A 218 -31.74 0.17 -0.99
N LEU A 219 -30.72 0.93 -1.35
CA LEU A 219 -29.55 1.14 -0.51
C LEU A 219 -29.85 2.14 0.61
N ASP A 220 -29.19 1.96 1.74
CA ASP A 220 -29.36 2.87 2.88
C ASP A 220 -28.85 4.27 2.54
N ARG A 221 -29.75 5.23 2.47
CA ARG A 221 -29.45 6.65 2.16
C ARG A 221 -28.45 7.26 3.14
N SER A 222 -28.38 6.76 4.38
CA SER A 222 -27.41 7.24 5.38
C SER A 222 -25.97 6.91 5.02
N LEU A 223 -25.73 5.99 4.09
CA LEU A 223 -24.40 5.66 3.56
C LEU A 223 -23.88 6.68 2.55
N LEU A 224 -24.68 7.65 2.11
CA LEU A 224 -24.24 8.68 1.16
C LEU A 224 -24.32 10.08 1.80
N ARG A 225 -23.18 10.76 1.86
CA ARG A 225 -23.09 12.15 2.25
C ARG A 225 -22.47 12.99 1.15
N CYS A 226 -23.20 14.01 0.67
CA CYS A 226 -22.71 14.96 -0.30
C CYS A 226 -22.51 16.33 0.34
N VAL A 227 -21.39 16.99 0.02
CA VAL A 227 -20.99 18.28 0.61
C VAL A 227 -20.58 19.23 -0.50
N ASP A 228 -21.24 20.40 -0.53
CA ASP A 228 -20.81 21.53 -1.33
C ASP A 228 -19.69 22.29 -0.62
N TYR A 229 -18.58 22.48 -1.32
CA TYR A 229 -17.44 23.27 -0.86
C TYR A 229 -17.23 24.50 -1.76
N THR A 230 -18.18 25.42 -1.70
CA THR A 230 -18.19 26.67 -2.47
C THR A 230 -18.46 27.84 -1.54
N ARG A 231 -17.53 28.77 -1.44
CA ARG A 231 -17.74 30.01 -0.68
C ARG A 231 -17.99 31.18 -1.61
N TRP A 232 -19.14 31.77 -1.50
CA TRP A 232 -19.51 32.97 -2.23
C TRP A 232 -19.11 34.23 -1.45
N SER A 233 -18.85 35.33 -2.17
CA SER A 233 -18.60 36.61 -1.53
C SER A 233 -19.80 37.05 -0.69
N THR A 234 -19.54 37.68 0.45
CA THR A 234 -20.59 38.15 1.35
C THR A 234 -21.56 39.06 0.65
N GLY A 235 -22.87 38.84 0.80
CA GLY A 235 -23.93 39.65 0.22
C GLY A 235 -24.60 39.06 -1.03
N THR A 236 -24.12 37.97 -1.61
CA THR A 236 -24.76 37.36 -2.79
C THR A 236 -25.78 36.30 -2.32
N PRO A 237 -27.11 36.46 -2.56
CA PRO A 237 -28.12 35.44 -2.25
C PRO A 237 -27.88 34.15 -3.01
N SER A 238 -28.17 32.97 -2.38
CA SER A 238 -27.91 31.67 -2.96
C SER A 238 -28.61 31.42 -4.31
N THR A 239 -29.77 31.98 -4.51
CA THR A 239 -30.62 31.83 -5.71
C THR A 239 -30.19 32.69 -6.91
N GLN A 240 -29.31 33.70 -6.72
CA GLN A 240 -28.89 34.61 -7.78
C GLN A 240 -27.44 34.45 -8.23
N ARG A 241 -26.70 33.57 -7.58
CA ARG A 241 -25.21 33.52 -7.64
C ARG A 241 -24.64 33.22 -9.04
N ARG A 242 -25.34 32.44 -9.84
CA ARG A 242 -24.87 32.05 -11.19
C ARG A 242 -25.52 32.85 -12.31
N GLN A 243 -26.78 33.21 -12.12
CA GLN A 243 -27.53 34.00 -13.14
C GLN A 243 -26.96 35.40 -13.33
N ASP A 244 -26.39 35.98 -12.27
CA ASP A 244 -25.82 37.35 -12.29
C ASP A 244 -24.29 37.35 -12.55
N GLY A 245 -23.70 36.23 -12.96
CA GLY A 245 -22.25 36.14 -13.24
C GLY A 245 -21.37 36.29 -11.98
N ALA A 246 -21.92 36.07 -10.79
CA ALA A 246 -21.17 36.14 -9.54
C ALA A 246 -20.07 35.09 -9.49
N THR A 247 -18.86 35.53 -9.16
CA THR A 247 -17.70 34.60 -8.97
C THR A 247 -17.61 34.23 -7.50
N PRO A 248 -17.43 32.94 -7.18
CA PRO A 248 -17.18 32.51 -5.80
C PRO A 248 -15.87 33.11 -5.27
N ALA A 249 -15.83 33.43 -3.98
CA ALA A 249 -14.61 33.87 -3.31
C ALA A 249 -13.52 32.80 -3.39
N PHE A 250 -13.93 31.53 -3.21
CA PHE A 250 -13.12 30.35 -3.53
C PHE A 250 -14.00 29.11 -3.75
N THR A 251 -13.44 28.11 -4.35
CA THR A 251 -14.09 26.83 -4.57
C THR A 251 -13.06 25.71 -4.62
N LEU A 252 -13.53 24.48 -4.55
CA LEU A 252 -12.72 23.26 -4.64
C LEU A 252 -12.11 23.07 -6.03
N HIS A 253 -10.82 22.67 -6.10
CA HIS A 253 -10.19 22.20 -7.34
C HIS A 253 -9.29 20.96 -7.12
N ALA A 254 -9.26 20.40 -5.91
CA ALA A 254 -8.53 19.16 -5.60
C ALA A 254 -9.22 17.95 -6.25
N LYS A 255 -8.42 16.93 -6.59
CA LYS A 255 -8.87 15.62 -7.07
C LYS A 255 -8.21 14.57 -6.17
N ILE A 256 -8.97 14.09 -5.22
CA ILE A 256 -8.50 13.14 -4.19
C ILE A 256 -9.56 12.06 -4.05
N MET A 257 -9.13 10.82 -3.93
CA MET A 257 -9.99 9.72 -3.48
C MET A 257 -9.32 9.04 -2.28
N LEU A 258 -10.07 8.87 -1.18
CA LEU A 258 -9.61 8.10 -0.03
C LEU A 258 -10.36 6.78 0.03
N PHE A 259 -9.64 5.74 0.39
CA PHE A 259 -10.14 4.37 0.51
C PHE A 259 -9.84 3.84 1.92
N ASP A 260 -10.88 3.65 2.74
CA ASP A 260 -10.81 3.18 4.14
C ASP A 260 -9.86 4.00 5.04
N ASP A 261 -9.57 5.26 4.66
CA ASP A 261 -8.56 6.11 5.28
C ASP A 261 -7.15 5.46 5.35
N LYS A 262 -6.88 4.49 4.46
CA LYS A 262 -5.62 3.71 4.36
C LYS A 262 -4.88 3.89 3.05
N ALA A 263 -5.59 4.29 2.00
CA ALA A 263 -5.01 4.62 0.72
C ALA A 263 -5.59 5.94 0.19
N ALA A 264 -4.77 6.71 -0.51
CA ALA A 264 -5.14 7.98 -1.11
C ALA A 264 -4.70 8.05 -2.56
N TYR A 265 -5.63 8.25 -3.48
CA TYR A 265 -5.31 8.71 -4.83
C TYR A 265 -5.29 10.23 -4.84
N VAL A 266 -4.25 10.79 -5.46
CA VAL A 266 -4.12 12.22 -5.75
C VAL A 266 -3.63 12.37 -7.18
N GLY A 267 -4.29 13.21 -7.98
CA GLY A 267 -3.92 13.35 -9.38
C GLY A 267 -4.54 14.53 -10.09
N SER A 268 -4.39 14.51 -11.40
CA SER A 268 -4.92 15.56 -12.29
C SER A 268 -6.32 15.23 -12.83
N ALA A 269 -6.71 13.95 -12.90
CA ALA A 269 -7.95 13.50 -13.52
C ALA A 269 -9.20 14.02 -12.78
N ASN A 270 -10.08 14.68 -13.49
CA ASN A 270 -11.45 14.93 -13.04
C ASN A 270 -12.29 13.64 -13.22
N VAL A 271 -13.43 13.60 -12.53
CA VAL A 271 -14.41 12.49 -12.70
C VAL A 271 -15.27 12.79 -13.95
N THR A 272 -14.61 12.80 -15.09
CA THR A 272 -15.17 13.11 -16.41
C THR A 272 -14.70 12.05 -17.40
N ASP A 273 -15.44 11.87 -18.50
CA ASP A 273 -15.07 10.98 -19.59
C ASP A 273 -13.69 11.35 -20.15
N TYR A 274 -13.50 12.64 -20.40
CA TYR A 274 -12.22 13.16 -20.86
C TYR A 274 -11.06 12.92 -19.88
N GLY A 275 -11.32 12.98 -18.56
CA GLY A 275 -10.30 12.72 -17.54
C GLY A 275 -9.93 11.24 -17.44
N PHE A 276 -10.83 10.33 -17.80
CA PHE A 276 -10.57 8.91 -17.64
C PHE A 276 -10.16 8.20 -18.94
N GLU A 277 -10.53 8.74 -20.13
CA GLU A 277 -10.28 8.06 -21.40
C GLU A 277 -9.61 8.93 -22.48
N HIS A 278 -9.76 10.26 -22.44
CA HIS A 278 -9.38 11.11 -23.56
C HIS A 278 -8.18 12.02 -23.33
N TYR A 279 -7.78 12.24 -22.08
CA TYR A 279 -6.64 13.07 -21.75
C TYR A 279 -5.49 12.23 -21.20
N LEU A 280 -4.27 12.72 -21.40
CA LEU A 280 -3.13 12.25 -20.64
C LEU A 280 -3.26 12.78 -19.21
N GLU A 281 -3.63 11.89 -18.30
CA GLU A 281 -3.75 12.22 -16.89
C GLU A 281 -2.76 11.42 -16.07
N THR A 282 -2.27 12.01 -15.00
CA THR A 282 -1.34 11.35 -14.09
C THR A 282 -1.80 11.50 -12.65
N GLY A 283 -1.38 10.56 -11.83
CA GLY A 283 -1.64 10.59 -10.41
C GLY A 283 -0.76 9.63 -9.64
N VAL A 284 -0.99 9.54 -8.36
CA VAL A 284 -0.31 8.61 -7.48
C VAL A 284 -1.33 8.01 -6.52
N LEU A 285 -1.26 6.71 -6.34
CA LEU A 285 -1.88 6.02 -5.20
C LEU A 285 -0.82 5.92 -4.09
N LEU A 286 -1.13 6.48 -2.94
CA LEU A 286 -0.31 6.46 -1.74
C LEU A 286 -0.91 5.48 -0.73
N GLU A 287 -0.06 4.71 -0.06
CA GLU A 287 -0.39 3.88 1.10
C GLU A 287 0.63 4.14 2.21
N GLY A 288 0.23 3.97 3.46
CA GLY A 288 1.08 4.26 4.62
C GLY A 288 0.98 5.71 5.16
N PRO A 289 1.99 6.20 5.89
CA PRO A 289 1.91 7.44 6.68
C PRO A 289 1.44 8.70 5.95
N PRO A 290 1.80 8.96 4.67
CA PRO A 290 1.33 10.16 3.97
C PRO A 290 -0.19 10.26 3.81
N VAL A 291 -0.92 9.13 3.91
CA VAL A 291 -2.39 9.11 3.78
C VAL A 291 -3.05 9.89 4.91
N GLU A 292 -2.47 9.89 6.13
CA GLU A 292 -2.99 10.62 7.29
C GLU A 292 -3.17 12.11 7.00
N GLY A 293 -2.22 12.74 6.31
CA GLY A 293 -2.33 14.15 5.94
C GLY A 293 -3.52 14.45 5.01
N PHE A 294 -3.90 13.51 4.13
CA PHE A 294 -5.10 13.65 3.30
C PHE A 294 -6.39 13.37 4.06
N VAL A 295 -6.36 12.46 5.02
CA VAL A 295 -7.49 12.20 5.94
C VAL A 295 -7.77 13.44 6.79
N ASP A 296 -6.73 14.06 7.34
CA ASP A 296 -6.83 15.30 8.12
C ASP A 296 -7.34 16.46 7.28
N LEU A 297 -6.85 16.61 6.04
CA LEU A 297 -7.34 17.60 5.10
C LEU A 297 -8.83 17.41 4.81
N VAL A 298 -9.26 16.21 4.50
CA VAL A 298 -10.67 15.90 4.25
C VAL A 298 -11.52 16.18 5.50
N SER A 299 -11.04 15.81 6.67
CA SER A 299 -11.70 16.10 7.95
C SER A 299 -11.84 17.61 8.18
N PHE A 300 -10.80 18.38 7.89
CA PHE A 300 -10.84 19.84 7.93
C PHE A 300 -11.87 20.41 6.94
N LEU A 301 -11.89 19.91 5.70
CA LEU A 301 -12.87 20.37 4.71
C LEU A 301 -14.30 20.13 5.19
N LEU A 302 -14.60 18.94 5.71
CA LEU A 302 -15.93 18.55 6.17
C LEU A 302 -16.42 19.35 7.39
N ASN A 303 -15.51 19.86 8.21
CA ASN A 303 -15.81 20.62 9.43
C ASN A 303 -15.68 22.14 9.26
N SER A 304 -15.29 22.61 8.07
CA SER A 304 -15.14 24.04 7.82
C SER A 304 -16.49 24.75 7.63
N GLU A 305 -16.53 26.04 7.91
CA GLU A 305 -17.71 26.89 7.65
C GLU A 305 -18.09 26.99 6.16
N ALA A 306 -17.19 26.61 5.28
CA ALA A 306 -17.44 26.61 3.83
C ALA A 306 -18.17 25.34 3.37
N ALA A 307 -18.23 24.30 4.21
CA ALA A 307 -18.89 23.05 3.89
C ALA A 307 -20.41 23.15 4.12
N THR A 308 -21.18 22.81 3.11
CA THR A 308 -22.64 22.71 3.22
C THR A 308 -23.08 21.31 2.84
N THR A 309 -23.65 20.54 3.78
CA THR A 309 -24.23 19.24 3.45
C THR A 309 -25.48 19.43 2.60
N VAL A 310 -25.58 18.67 1.52
CA VAL A 310 -26.66 18.75 0.52
C VAL A 310 -27.45 17.46 0.51
N SER A 311 -28.79 17.56 0.64
CA SER A 311 -29.69 16.45 0.32
C SER A 311 -29.92 16.43 -1.18
N LEU A 312 -29.68 15.27 -1.80
CA LEU A 312 -29.86 15.08 -3.26
C LEU A 312 -31.24 14.51 -3.59
N ILE A 313 -31.87 13.88 -2.61
CA ILE A 313 -33.22 13.28 -2.70
C ILE A 313 -34.03 13.72 -1.48
N ASP A 314 -35.30 14.06 -1.68
CA ASP A 314 -36.25 14.44 -0.62
C ASP A 314 -36.70 13.26 0.23
#